data_a53bc3254b5db02a7671835bd100d885
#
_entry.id   a53bc3254b5db02a7671835bd100d885
#
_cell.length_a   1.000
_cell.length_b   1.000
_cell.length_c   1.000
_cell.angle_alpha   90.00
_cell.angle_beta   90.00
_cell.angle_gamma   90.00
#
_symmetry.space_group_name_H-M   'P 1'
#
loop_
_entity.id
_entity.type
_entity.pdbx_description
1 polymer ?
#
loop_
_entity_poly.entity_id
_entity_poly.type
_entity_poly.pdbx_seq_one_letter_code
_entity_poly.pdbx_strand_id
1 'polypeptide(L)'
;MKIDIIGAGISGLTAAMHLNDAADVTLYEKSRGVGGRICTRYTNSYNFDHGAQFFTARTPQFKQFLKPLIKAGVIDNWNARFIEVRDNKIIGRRQWNDDHPHYVGVPTMSSIGKYLAKNLDIKLNTEVSIRKSKIGWEVIDLDGKVSGHYDWVISTI
;
A
#
# COMPACT_ATOMS: atom_id res chain seq x y z
N MET A 1 2.47 -23.04 9.48
CA MET A 1 2.48 -21.82 10.31
C MET A 1 1.44 -20.88 9.74
N LYS A 2 0.55 -20.35 10.59
CA LYS A 2 -0.48 -19.36 10.19
C LYS A 2 -0.11 -18.00 10.72
N ILE A 3 -0.14 -17.01 9.85
CA ILE A 3 0.21 -15.62 10.17
C ILE A 3 -0.96 -14.70 9.81
N ASP A 4 -1.37 -13.88 10.75
CA ASP A 4 -2.27 -12.77 10.49
C ASP A 4 -1.49 -11.47 10.30
N ILE A 5 -1.94 -10.64 9.35
CA ILE A 5 -1.42 -9.28 9.15
C ILE A 5 -2.58 -8.30 9.23
N ILE A 6 -2.53 -7.39 10.20
CA ILE A 6 -3.55 -6.35 10.37
C ILE A 6 -3.14 -5.11 9.59
N GLY A 7 -3.96 -4.77 8.60
CA GLY A 7 -3.77 -3.65 7.69
C GLY A 7 -3.21 -4.08 6.32
N ALA A 8 -3.97 -3.81 5.25
CA ALA A 8 -3.54 -4.01 3.86
C ALA A 8 -2.99 -2.72 3.23
N GLY A 9 -2.26 -1.93 4.00
CA GLY A 9 -1.39 -0.85 3.51
C GLY A 9 -0.16 -1.41 2.81
N ILE A 10 0.71 -0.56 2.27
CA ILE A 10 1.94 -0.97 1.58
C ILE A 10 2.80 -1.88 2.45
N SER A 11 2.94 -1.57 3.74
CA SER A 11 3.73 -2.38 4.68
C SER A 11 3.17 -3.79 4.84
N GLY A 12 1.85 -3.91 5.07
CA GLY A 12 1.19 -5.20 5.23
C GLY A 12 1.23 -6.04 3.95
N LEU A 13 0.93 -5.42 2.81
CA LEU A 13 1.01 -6.09 1.49
C LEU A 13 2.43 -6.58 1.20
N THR A 14 3.46 -5.77 1.47
CA THR A 14 4.85 -6.16 1.27
C THR A 14 5.25 -7.30 2.20
N ALA A 15 4.87 -7.24 3.48
CA ALA A 15 5.14 -8.31 4.43
C ALA A 15 4.46 -9.63 3.97
N ALA A 16 3.19 -9.56 3.57
CA ALA A 16 2.45 -10.71 3.09
C ALA A 16 3.10 -11.35 1.85
N MET A 17 3.51 -10.55 0.87
CA MET A 17 4.20 -11.06 -0.33
C MET A 17 5.46 -11.85 0.01
N HIS A 18 6.24 -11.41 1.00
CA HIS A 18 7.47 -12.10 1.41
C HIS A 18 7.21 -13.34 2.27
N LEU A 19 6.08 -13.42 2.94
CA LEU A 19 5.75 -14.53 3.85
C LEU A 19 4.88 -15.60 3.19
N ASN A 20 4.16 -15.27 2.13
CA ASN A 20 3.13 -16.11 1.52
C ASN A 20 3.66 -17.47 0.97
N ASP A 21 4.94 -17.52 0.59
CA ASP A 21 5.56 -18.78 0.13
C ASP A 21 5.97 -19.70 1.29
N ALA A 22 6.10 -19.16 2.51
CA ALA A 22 6.60 -19.88 3.68
C ALA A 22 5.52 -20.15 4.75
N ALA A 23 4.38 -19.48 4.66
CA ALA A 23 3.32 -19.54 5.65
C ALA A 23 1.92 -19.33 5.03
N ASP A 24 0.89 -19.78 5.73
CA ASP A 24 -0.50 -19.47 5.44
C ASP A 24 -0.81 -18.07 5.98
N VAL A 25 -0.86 -17.07 5.10
CA VAL A 25 -0.96 -15.66 5.46
C VAL A 25 -2.35 -15.13 5.13
N THR A 26 -3.02 -14.53 6.12
CA THR A 26 -4.29 -13.82 5.94
C THR A 26 -4.10 -12.35 6.33
N LEU A 27 -4.63 -11.42 5.53
CA LEU A 27 -4.66 -10.01 5.87
C LEU A 27 -6.09 -9.58 6.23
N TYR A 28 -6.22 -8.79 7.29
CA TYR A 28 -7.47 -8.12 7.65
C TYR A 28 -7.34 -6.62 7.42
N GLU A 29 -8.26 -6.06 6.64
CA GLU A 29 -8.29 -4.63 6.31
C GLU A 29 -9.69 -4.07 6.57
N LYS A 30 -9.78 -3.06 7.42
CA LYS A 30 -11.05 -2.41 7.76
C LYS A 30 -11.69 -1.65 6.61
N SER A 31 -10.87 -1.19 5.66
CA SER A 31 -11.33 -0.41 4.52
C SER A 31 -11.85 -1.32 3.40
N ARG A 32 -12.60 -0.70 2.48
CA ARG A 32 -13.12 -1.37 1.27
C ARG A 32 -12.05 -1.66 0.21
N GLY A 33 -10.81 -1.23 0.42
CA GLY A 33 -9.73 -1.36 -0.56
C GLY A 33 -8.36 -1.38 0.08
N VAL A 34 -7.40 -1.88 -0.66
CA VAL A 34 -6.00 -2.00 -0.27
C VAL A 34 -5.19 -0.75 -0.58
N GLY A 35 -3.98 -0.65 0.02
CA GLY A 35 -2.99 0.41 -0.27
C GLY A 35 -2.84 1.44 0.85
N GLY A 36 -3.83 1.56 1.74
CA GLY A 36 -3.78 2.50 2.87
C GLY A 36 -3.52 3.94 2.40
N ARG A 37 -2.41 4.55 2.84
CA ARG A 37 -2.04 5.95 2.53
C ARG A 37 -1.67 6.26 1.08
N ILE A 38 -1.68 5.28 0.17
CA ILE A 38 -1.56 5.50 -1.28
C ILE A 38 -2.92 5.35 -1.98
N CYS A 39 -4.00 5.60 -1.27
CA CYS A 39 -5.35 5.42 -1.81
C CYS A 39 -5.76 6.55 -2.76
N THR A 40 -6.59 6.17 -3.72
CA THR A 40 -7.24 7.05 -4.69
C THR A 40 -8.72 7.16 -4.38
N ARG A 41 -9.27 8.35 -4.40
CA ARG A 41 -10.71 8.59 -4.40
C ARG A 41 -11.22 8.63 -5.83
N TYR A 42 -12.17 7.76 -6.14
CA TYR A 42 -12.82 7.70 -7.43
C TYR A 42 -14.13 8.48 -7.40
N THR A 43 -14.38 9.27 -8.44
CA THR A 43 -15.67 9.93 -8.71
C THR A 43 -16.14 9.56 -10.11
N ASN A 44 -17.33 10.02 -10.50
CA ASN A 44 -17.87 9.71 -11.82
C ASN A 44 -17.00 10.25 -12.98
N SER A 45 -16.30 11.34 -12.77
CA SER A 45 -15.55 12.06 -13.82
C SER A 45 -14.04 12.12 -13.57
N TYR A 46 -13.59 11.97 -12.32
CA TYR A 46 -12.19 12.17 -11.94
C TYR A 46 -11.72 11.20 -10.87
N ASN A 47 -10.41 10.99 -10.85
CA ASN A 47 -9.72 10.23 -9.81
C ASN A 47 -8.77 11.17 -9.06
N PHE A 48 -8.75 11.08 -7.74
CA PHE A 48 -7.92 11.93 -6.89
C PHE A 48 -7.04 11.09 -5.99
N ASP A 49 -5.73 11.16 -6.19
CA ASP A 49 -4.75 10.59 -5.28
C ASP A 49 -4.61 11.51 -4.07
N HIS A 50 -5.46 11.29 -3.05
CA HIS A 50 -5.56 12.17 -1.88
C HIS A 50 -4.63 11.77 -0.73
N GLY A 51 -3.94 10.65 -0.86
CA GLY A 51 -2.86 10.24 0.03
C GLY A 51 -1.51 10.69 -0.50
N ALA A 52 -0.55 9.77 -0.63
CA ALA A 52 0.71 10.06 -1.32
C ALA A 52 0.44 10.28 -2.82
N GLN A 53 0.90 11.39 -3.36
CA GLN A 53 0.73 11.73 -4.77
C GLN A 53 1.87 11.21 -5.65
N PHE A 54 3.04 11.05 -5.05
CA PHE A 54 4.25 10.49 -5.66
C PHE A 54 5.18 9.96 -4.58
N PHE A 55 6.22 9.27 -4.99
CA PHE A 55 7.30 8.83 -4.09
C PHE A 55 8.65 8.79 -4.83
N THR A 56 9.73 8.68 -4.07
CA THR A 56 11.10 8.56 -4.60
C THR A 56 11.73 7.26 -4.10
N ALA A 57 12.65 6.68 -4.89
CA ALA A 57 13.40 5.51 -4.50
C ALA A 57 14.89 5.87 -4.35
N ARG A 58 15.40 5.87 -3.14
CA ARG A 58 16.80 6.24 -2.84
C ARG A 58 17.71 5.02 -2.73
N THR A 59 17.25 3.96 -2.05
CA THR A 59 18.08 2.78 -1.79
C THR A 59 18.07 1.80 -2.96
N PRO A 60 19.19 1.09 -3.22
CA PRO A 60 19.25 0.06 -4.24
C PRO A 60 18.19 -1.04 -4.05
N GLN A 61 17.93 -1.44 -2.79
CA GLN A 61 16.93 -2.45 -2.45
C GLN A 61 15.52 -2.01 -2.87
N PHE A 62 15.15 -0.76 -2.57
CA PHE A 62 13.85 -0.25 -2.96
C PHE A 62 13.73 -0.09 -4.47
N LYS A 63 14.79 0.38 -5.15
CA LYS A 63 14.84 0.41 -6.62
C LYS A 63 14.65 -0.99 -7.23
N GLN A 64 15.26 -2.02 -6.63
CA GLN A 64 15.08 -3.40 -7.08
C GLN A 64 13.64 -3.88 -6.88
N PHE A 65 13.02 -3.56 -5.74
CA PHE A 65 11.61 -3.86 -5.45
C PHE A 65 10.66 -3.24 -6.47
N LEU A 66 10.98 -2.04 -7.00
CA LEU A 66 10.13 -1.34 -7.97
C LEU A 66 10.21 -1.92 -9.38
N LYS A 67 11.28 -2.62 -9.76
CA LYS A 67 11.47 -3.13 -11.13
C LYS A 67 10.28 -3.92 -11.70
N PRO A 68 9.69 -4.90 -10.98
CA PRO A 68 8.53 -5.62 -11.49
C PRO A 68 7.30 -4.72 -11.66
N LEU A 69 7.10 -3.70 -10.82
CA LEU A 69 6.01 -2.75 -10.94
C LEU A 69 6.18 -1.83 -12.17
N ILE A 70 7.41 -1.38 -12.44
CA ILE A 70 7.75 -0.61 -13.64
C ILE A 70 7.51 -1.47 -14.89
N LYS A 71 8.02 -2.70 -14.90
CA LYS A 71 7.84 -3.63 -16.02
C LYS A 71 6.37 -3.93 -16.29
N ALA A 72 5.55 -3.98 -15.25
CA ALA A 72 4.10 -4.20 -15.36
C ALA A 72 3.31 -2.92 -15.72
N GLY A 73 3.96 -1.77 -15.86
CA GLY A 73 3.30 -0.48 -16.14
C GLY A 73 2.43 0.02 -14.99
N VAL A 74 2.67 -0.45 -13.75
CA VAL A 74 1.89 -0.08 -12.57
C VAL A 74 2.41 1.22 -11.95
N ILE A 75 3.69 1.53 -12.18
CA ILE A 75 4.32 2.80 -11.81
C ILE A 75 5.10 3.36 -12.98
N ASP A 76 5.19 4.68 -13.03
CA ASP A 76 5.96 5.39 -14.05
C ASP A 76 6.62 6.63 -13.46
N ASN A 77 7.60 7.20 -14.17
CA ASN A 77 8.26 8.44 -13.81
C ASN A 77 7.31 9.63 -14.03
N TRP A 78 7.26 10.50 -13.05
CA TRP A 78 6.52 11.76 -13.17
C TRP A 78 7.49 12.92 -13.42
N ASN A 79 7.73 13.25 -14.66
CA ASN A 79 8.56 14.39 -15.09
C ASN A 79 7.79 15.72 -14.99
N ALA A 80 7.30 16.02 -13.78
CA ALA A 80 6.47 17.18 -13.53
C ALA A 80 7.24 18.50 -13.75
N ARG A 81 6.53 19.46 -14.37
CA ARG A 81 6.94 20.86 -14.40
C ARG A 81 6.16 21.62 -13.36
N PHE A 82 6.83 22.43 -12.59
CA PHE A 82 6.18 23.29 -11.58
C PHE A 82 6.80 24.67 -11.54
N ILE A 83 6.00 25.60 -11.05
CA ILE A 83 6.38 26.99 -10.87
C ILE A 83 6.29 27.36 -9.39
N GLU A 84 7.17 28.23 -8.96
CA GLU A 84 7.07 28.89 -7.66
C GLU A 84 6.46 30.27 -7.87
N VAL A 85 5.40 30.55 -7.14
CA VAL A 85 4.68 31.85 -7.20
C VAL A 85 4.78 32.54 -5.86
N ARG A 86 5.18 33.81 -5.87
CA ARG A 86 5.17 34.71 -4.71
C ARG A 86 4.59 36.05 -5.13
N ASP A 87 3.66 36.58 -4.36
CA ASP A 87 2.99 37.88 -4.63
C ASP A 87 2.45 37.98 -6.07
N ASN A 88 1.76 36.92 -6.53
CA ASN A 88 1.22 36.75 -7.88
C ASN A 88 2.28 36.80 -9.01
N LYS A 89 3.55 36.69 -8.69
CA LYS A 89 4.64 36.64 -9.68
C LYS A 89 5.32 35.26 -9.68
N ILE A 90 5.63 34.76 -10.87
CA ILE A 90 6.44 33.55 -11.00
C ILE A 90 7.89 33.92 -10.69
N ILE A 91 8.42 33.36 -9.59
CA ILE A 91 9.80 33.59 -9.14
C ILE A 91 10.74 32.40 -9.44
N GLY A 92 10.18 31.26 -9.87
CA GLY A 92 10.97 30.09 -10.24
C GLY A 92 10.21 29.14 -11.15
N ARG A 93 10.95 28.42 -11.99
CA ARG A 93 10.45 27.31 -12.82
C ARG A 93 11.38 26.14 -12.63
N ARG A 94 10.83 24.94 -12.39
CA ARG A 94 11.60 23.71 -12.23
C ARG A 94 10.93 22.58 -12.98
N GLN A 95 11.71 21.58 -13.31
CA GLN A 95 11.23 20.30 -13.85
C GLN A 95 11.95 19.17 -13.12
N TRP A 96 11.24 18.15 -12.75
CA TRP A 96 11.84 16.91 -12.29
C TRP A 96 12.45 16.17 -13.49
N ASN A 97 13.50 15.44 -13.24
CA ASN A 97 14.25 14.69 -14.25
C ASN A 97 14.57 13.29 -13.76
N ASP A 98 15.23 12.51 -14.59
CA ASP A 98 15.56 11.12 -14.33
C ASP A 98 16.74 10.92 -13.36
N ASP A 99 17.50 11.98 -13.01
CA ASP A 99 18.59 11.90 -12.01
C ASP A 99 18.03 11.59 -10.62
N HIS A 100 16.85 12.12 -10.34
CA HIS A 100 16.12 11.88 -9.09
C HIS A 100 14.65 11.55 -9.40
N PRO A 101 14.39 10.35 -9.93
CA PRO A 101 13.07 10.02 -10.43
C PRO A 101 12.00 10.06 -9.34
N HIS A 102 10.90 10.69 -9.67
CA HIS A 102 9.68 10.70 -8.87
C HIS A 102 8.69 9.75 -9.54
N TYR A 103 8.17 8.80 -8.77
CA TYR A 103 7.28 7.77 -9.29
C TYR A 103 5.84 8.03 -8.91
N VAL A 104 4.93 7.69 -9.82
CA VAL A 104 3.48 7.71 -9.60
C VAL A 104 2.87 6.35 -9.94
N GLY A 105 1.74 6.04 -9.34
CA GLY A 105 0.94 4.88 -9.74
C GLY A 105 0.18 5.16 -11.04
N VAL A 106 0.08 4.17 -11.90
CA VAL A 106 -0.61 4.23 -13.20
C VAL A 106 -1.75 3.21 -13.23
N PRO A 107 -2.98 3.62 -13.58
CA PRO A 107 -3.45 4.98 -13.85
C PRO A 107 -3.64 5.83 -12.60
N THR A 108 -3.49 5.29 -11.40
CA THR A 108 -3.64 5.98 -10.10
C THR A 108 -2.73 5.34 -9.05
N MET A 109 -2.47 6.03 -7.95
CA MET A 109 -1.64 5.51 -6.85
C MET A 109 -2.17 4.20 -6.24
N SER A 110 -3.50 4.01 -6.18
CA SER A 110 -4.10 2.75 -5.74
C SER A 110 -3.72 1.53 -6.58
N SER A 111 -3.25 1.71 -7.83
CA SER A 111 -2.80 0.62 -8.70
C SER A 111 -1.66 -0.17 -8.09
N ILE A 112 -0.77 0.50 -7.33
CA ILE A 112 0.34 -0.12 -6.62
C ILE A 112 -0.17 -1.13 -5.59
N GLY A 113 -1.07 -0.69 -4.72
CA GLY A 113 -1.68 -1.57 -3.71
C GLY A 113 -2.41 -2.76 -4.33
N LYS A 114 -3.19 -2.51 -5.39
CA LYS A 114 -3.89 -3.57 -6.14
C LYS A 114 -2.94 -4.58 -6.78
N TYR A 115 -1.80 -4.12 -7.28
CA TYR A 115 -0.78 -5.01 -7.86
C TYR A 115 -0.14 -5.90 -6.78
N LEU A 116 0.25 -5.31 -5.66
CA LEU A 116 0.86 -6.06 -4.54
C LEU A 116 -0.11 -7.03 -3.86
N ALA A 117 -1.41 -6.74 -3.93
CA ALA A 117 -2.47 -7.58 -3.36
C ALA A 117 -2.80 -8.83 -4.19
N LYS A 118 -2.26 -8.94 -5.41
CA LYS A 118 -2.50 -10.13 -6.25
C LYS A 118 -2.03 -11.38 -5.54
N ASN A 119 -2.89 -12.40 -5.56
CA ASN A 119 -2.63 -13.72 -4.97
C ASN A 119 -2.46 -13.74 -3.44
N LEU A 120 -2.89 -12.70 -2.72
CA LEU A 120 -2.94 -12.66 -1.26
C LEU A 120 -4.36 -12.91 -0.76
N ASP A 121 -4.49 -13.62 0.36
CA ASP A 121 -5.79 -13.77 1.05
C ASP A 121 -6.05 -12.51 1.89
N ILE A 122 -6.97 -11.66 1.43
CA ILE A 122 -7.29 -10.38 2.06
C ILE A 122 -8.79 -10.30 2.39
N LYS A 123 -9.10 -10.09 3.66
CA LYS A 123 -10.46 -9.84 4.16
C LYS A 123 -10.67 -8.33 4.26
N LEU A 124 -11.29 -7.75 3.23
CA LEU A 124 -11.66 -6.33 3.20
C LEU A 124 -12.93 -6.06 4.01
N ASN A 125 -13.17 -4.78 4.35
CA ASN A 125 -14.28 -4.33 5.19
C ASN A 125 -14.35 -5.09 6.53
N THR A 126 -13.20 -5.51 7.04
CA THR A 126 -13.11 -6.35 8.23
C THR A 126 -12.20 -5.69 9.25
N GLU A 127 -12.82 -4.96 10.17
CA GLU A 127 -12.11 -4.42 11.32
C GLU A 127 -12.01 -5.50 12.40
N VAL A 128 -10.80 -5.69 12.94
CA VAL A 128 -10.53 -6.73 13.92
C VAL A 128 -9.73 -6.22 15.09
N SER A 129 -9.85 -6.92 16.21
CA SER A 129 -8.99 -6.84 17.38
C SER A 129 -8.26 -8.17 17.58
N ILE A 130 -7.21 -8.17 18.39
CA ILE A 130 -6.42 -9.37 18.68
C ILE A 130 -6.46 -9.68 20.17
N ARG A 131 -6.44 -10.97 20.49
CA ARG A 131 -6.36 -11.47 21.85
C ARG A 131 -5.35 -12.61 21.93
N LYS A 132 -4.47 -12.56 22.93
CA LYS A 132 -3.57 -13.69 23.24
C LYS A 132 -4.39 -14.88 23.72
N SER A 133 -4.13 -16.06 23.19
CA SER A 133 -4.72 -17.31 23.62
C SER A 133 -3.64 -18.26 24.17
N LYS A 134 -4.05 -19.46 24.64
CA LYS A 134 -3.10 -20.47 25.14
C LYS A 134 -2.16 -21.01 24.07
N ILE A 135 -2.60 -21.00 22.81
CA ILE A 135 -1.90 -21.63 21.68
C ILE A 135 -1.63 -20.64 20.54
N GLY A 136 -1.45 -19.35 20.84
CA GLY A 136 -1.18 -18.34 19.79
C GLY A 136 -2.05 -17.10 19.96
N TRP A 137 -2.66 -16.64 18.88
CA TRP A 137 -3.47 -15.43 18.81
C TRP A 137 -4.84 -15.72 18.23
N GLU A 138 -5.84 -15.06 18.75
CA GLU A 138 -7.19 -15.01 18.21
C GLU A 138 -7.41 -13.65 17.55
N VAL A 139 -7.93 -13.66 16.35
CA VAL A 139 -8.45 -12.49 15.64
C VAL A 139 -9.95 -12.43 15.86
N ILE A 140 -10.45 -11.29 16.33
CA ILE A 140 -11.83 -11.10 16.79
C ILE A 140 -12.44 -9.96 15.98
N ASP A 141 -13.62 -10.19 15.41
CA ASP A 141 -14.39 -9.17 14.72
C ASP A 141 -15.09 -8.20 15.67
N LEU A 142 -15.79 -7.21 15.12
CA LEU A 142 -16.51 -6.19 15.90
C LEU A 142 -17.67 -6.76 16.73
N ASP A 143 -18.21 -7.92 16.33
CA ASP A 143 -19.30 -8.60 17.06
C ASP A 143 -18.75 -9.50 18.19
N GLY A 144 -17.44 -9.52 18.40
CA GLY A 144 -16.77 -10.33 19.42
C GLY A 144 -16.58 -11.80 19.02
N LYS A 145 -16.86 -12.16 17.77
CA LYS A 145 -16.70 -13.52 17.26
C LYS A 145 -15.25 -13.73 16.84
N VAL A 146 -14.70 -14.92 17.16
CA VAL A 146 -13.36 -15.31 16.69
C VAL A 146 -13.41 -15.60 15.19
N SER A 147 -12.69 -14.81 14.42
CA SER A 147 -12.56 -14.92 12.97
C SER A 147 -11.41 -15.84 12.53
N GLY A 148 -10.44 -16.07 13.41
CA GLY A 148 -9.32 -16.97 13.13
C GLY A 148 -8.39 -17.19 14.32
N HIS A 149 -7.56 -18.26 14.20
CA HIS A 149 -6.48 -18.59 15.13
C HIS A 149 -5.17 -18.60 14.38
N TYR A 150 -4.15 -17.91 14.90
CA TYR A 150 -2.86 -17.69 14.24
C TYR A 150 -1.70 -17.92 15.19
N ASP A 151 -0.59 -18.41 14.64
CA ASP A 151 0.67 -18.58 15.37
C ASP A 151 1.31 -17.22 15.66
N TRP A 152 1.19 -16.30 14.69
CA TRP A 152 1.75 -14.94 14.73
C TRP A 152 0.76 -13.90 14.22
N VAL A 153 0.89 -12.70 14.77
CA VAL A 153 0.18 -11.51 14.29
C VAL A 153 1.19 -10.39 14.03
N ILE A 154 1.08 -9.75 12.87
CA ILE A 154 1.88 -8.59 12.47
C ILE A 154 0.93 -7.39 12.33
N SER A 155 1.08 -6.38 13.16
CA SER A 155 0.34 -5.12 13.02
C SER A 155 1.12 -4.14 12.15
N THR A 156 0.45 -3.57 11.14
CA THR A 156 1.01 -2.60 10.17
C THR A 156 0.21 -1.30 10.09
N ILE A 157 -0.60 -1.04 11.13
CA ILE A 157 -1.45 0.15 11.27
C ILE A 157 -0.79 1.22 12.12
#